data_42df8b21561c95d74c5a54e554f67733
#
_entry.id   42df8b21561c95d74c5a54e554f67733
#
_cell.length_a   1.000
_cell.length_b   1.000
_cell.length_c   1.000
_cell.angle_alpha   90.00
_cell.angle_beta   90.00
_cell.angle_gamma   90.00
#
_symmetry.space_group_name_H-M   'P 1'
#
loop_
_entity.id
_entity.type
_entity.pdbx_description
1 polymer ?
#
loop_
_entity_poly.entity_id
_entity_poly.type
_entity_poly.pdbx_seq_one_letter_code
_entity_poly.pdbx_strand_id
1 'polypeptide(L)'
;MNENIIEISGVKKKFPGVQALKGINLSIPAGMITGIVGPNGSGKSTLLKIISGLIVKDSGQITVNRKNKNQHLMQDIAFLPEINHLYKWMTISEMIRFHEEQYSDFSPEKAKELLNFMNLKLDQKISNLSKGMVARLKLVLVLSRSAAVIILDEPLAGIDPASRERILETLIGEFDSQNQSIILATHEIIEAERYLDHVIFIENGNLLLSANADDLRAEKGKSIRELIGEVFE
;
A
#
# COMPACT_ATOMS: atom_id res chain seq x y z
N MET A 1 -23.68 6.52 -2.32
CA MET A 1 -22.72 6.81 -1.23
C MET A 1 -21.62 5.77 -1.36
N ASN A 2 -20.40 6.19 -1.64
CA ASN A 2 -19.29 5.25 -1.68
C ASN A 2 -19.10 4.68 -0.27
N GLU A 3 -19.13 3.36 -0.18
CA GLU A 3 -18.97 2.67 1.08
C GLU A 3 -17.49 2.70 1.51
N ASN A 4 -17.21 2.82 2.81
CA ASN A 4 -15.84 2.81 3.30
C ASN A 4 -15.31 1.37 3.40
N ILE A 5 -14.12 1.12 2.86
CA ILE A 5 -13.44 -0.16 3.00
C ILE A 5 -12.68 -0.26 4.34
N ILE A 6 -12.24 0.90 4.86
CA ILE A 6 -11.56 1.00 6.16
C ILE A 6 -12.16 2.15 6.96
N GLU A 7 -12.43 1.88 8.24
CA GLU A 7 -12.82 2.90 9.21
C GLU A 7 -11.91 2.83 10.43
N ILE A 8 -11.39 3.98 10.83
CA ILE A 8 -10.44 4.15 11.93
C ILE A 8 -10.98 5.20 12.88
N SER A 9 -11.08 4.86 14.17
CA SER A 9 -11.57 5.76 15.21
C SER A 9 -10.61 5.80 16.38
N GLY A 10 -10.02 6.98 16.64
CA GLY A 10 -9.18 7.30 17.79
C GLY A 10 -7.93 6.43 17.93
N VAL A 11 -7.34 5.97 16.84
CA VAL A 11 -6.21 5.04 16.87
C VAL A 11 -4.95 5.75 17.35
N LYS A 12 -4.36 5.21 18.43
CA LYS A 12 -3.09 5.67 19.00
C LYS A 12 -2.05 4.56 18.96
N LYS A 13 -0.80 4.96 18.79
CA LYS A 13 0.36 4.08 18.91
C LYS A 13 1.57 4.82 19.45
N LYS A 14 2.17 4.24 20.49
CA LYS A 14 3.40 4.73 21.09
C LYS A 14 4.48 3.65 21.03
N PHE A 15 5.69 4.05 20.70
CA PHE A 15 6.91 3.28 20.87
C PHE A 15 7.78 3.94 21.95
N PRO A 16 8.82 3.29 22.47
CA PRO A 16 9.72 3.92 23.43
C PRO A 16 10.24 5.27 22.89
N GLY A 17 9.93 6.35 23.61
CA GLY A 17 10.34 7.71 23.25
C GLY A 17 9.56 8.41 22.14
N VAL A 18 8.65 7.73 21.39
CA VAL A 18 7.94 8.33 20.26
C VAL A 18 6.46 7.95 20.25
N GLN A 19 5.58 8.95 20.15
CA GLN A 19 4.16 8.74 19.87
C GLN A 19 3.93 8.78 18.35
N ALA A 20 3.90 7.61 17.72
CA ALA A 20 3.80 7.46 16.27
C ALA A 20 2.42 7.82 15.71
N LEU A 21 1.33 7.55 16.47
CA LEU A 21 -0.04 7.95 16.10
C LEU A 21 -0.74 8.55 17.33
N LYS A 22 -1.40 9.70 17.13
CA LYS A 22 -1.93 10.55 18.22
C LYS A 22 -3.46 10.56 18.33
N GLY A 23 -4.12 9.57 17.76
CA GLY A 23 -5.60 9.47 17.75
C GLY A 23 -6.18 9.70 16.38
N ILE A 24 -5.73 8.94 15.40
CA ILE A 24 -6.19 9.02 14.01
C ILE A 24 -7.67 8.64 13.93
N ASN A 25 -8.46 9.51 13.31
CA ASN A 25 -9.81 9.25 12.84
C ASN A 25 -9.81 9.37 11.32
N LEU A 26 -10.14 8.30 10.60
CA LEU A 26 -9.99 8.23 9.16
C LEU A 26 -10.98 7.24 8.56
N SER A 27 -11.57 7.60 7.42
CA SER A 27 -12.35 6.70 6.59
C SER A 27 -11.70 6.61 5.20
N ILE A 28 -11.49 5.41 4.68
CA ILE A 28 -10.94 5.16 3.35
C ILE A 28 -12.05 4.58 2.48
N PRO A 29 -12.38 5.23 1.35
CA PRO A 29 -13.44 4.77 0.45
C PRO A 29 -13.10 3.43 -0.21
N ALA A 30 -14.13 2.61 -0.50
CA ALA A 30 -13.99 1.39 -1.28
C ALA A 30 -13.83 1.69 -2.77
N GLY A 31 -13.14 0.79 -3.50
CA GLY A 31 -13.01 0.86 -4.95
C GLY A 31 -12.12 2.00 -5.46
N MET A 32 -11.24 2.52 -4.62
CA MET A 32 -10.39 3.68 -4.93
C MET A 32 -8.92 3.39 -4.70
N ILE A 33 -8.07 4.14 -5.40
CA ILE A 33 -6.64 4.25 -5.14
C ILE A 33 -6.41 5.43 -4.21
N THR A 34 -6.06 5.13 -2.96
CA THR A 34 -5.85 6.13 -1.90
C THR A 34 -4.36 6.32 -1.65
N GLY A 35 -3.87 7.56 -1.79
CA GLY A 35 -2.52 7.96 -1.43
C GLY A 35 -2.43 8.44 0.03
N ILE A 36 -1.51 7.87 0.81
CA ILE A 36 -1.14 8.39 2.14
C ILE A 36 0.19 9.12 2.02
N VAL A 37 0.17 10.41 2.28
CA VAL A 37 1.29 11.32 2.04
C VAL A 37 1.74 11.96 3.35
N GLY A 38 3.04 12.20 3.46
CA GLY A 38 3.63 12.89 4.59
C GLY A 38 5.14 12.66 4.67
N PRO A 39 5.85 13.47 5.44
CA PRO A 39 7.30 13.35 5.59
C PRO A 39 7.71 12.02 6.25
N ASN A 40 9.00 11.69 6.16
CA ASN A 40 9.54 10.53 6.85
C ASN A 40 9.32 10.66 8.37
N GLY A 41 8.89 9.55 9.01
CA GLY A 41 8.55 9.56 10.43
C GLY A 41 7.15 10.12 10.78
N SER A 42 6.33 10.53 9.81
CA SER A 42 4.98 11.06 10.07
C SER A 42 3.97 10.04 10.62
N GLY A 43 4.27 8.74 10.53
CA GLY A 43 3.41 7.66 11.04
C GLY A 43 2.75 6.80 9.95
N LYS A 44 2.97 7.05 8.65
CA LYS A 44 2.38 6.30 7.51
C LYS A 44 2.56 4.79 7.64
N SER A 45 3.81 4.32 7.65
CA SER A 45 4.11 2.87 7.76
C SER A 45 3.59 2.25 9.05
N THR A 46 3.55 3.01 10.15
CA THR A 46 2.94 2.56 11.41
C THR A 46 1.44 2.36 11.25
N LEU A 47 0.75 3.31 10.62
CA LEU A 47 -0.69 3.21 10.34
C LEU A 47 -0.98 2.02 9.44
N LEU A 48 -0.25 1.85 8.33
CA LEU A 48 -0.42 0.73 7.41
C LEU A 48 -0.19 -0.63 8.08
N LYS A 49 0.86 -0.75 8.90
CA LYS A 49 1.14 -1.98 9.67
C LYS A 49 0.08 -2.26 10.74
N ILE A 50 -0.56 -1.25 11.29
CA ILE A 50 -1.68 -1.42 12.22
C ILE A 50 -2.93 -1.85 11.45
N ILE A 51 -3.25 -1.26 10.30
CA ILE A 51 -4.36 -1.66 9.44
C ILE A 51 -4.20 -3.13 9.04
N SER A 52 -3.01 -3.52 8.56
CA SER A 52 -2.71 -4.90 8.15
C SER A 52 -2.58 -5.91 9.30
N GLY A 53 -2.69 -5.47 10.55
CA GLY A 53 -2.61 -6.37 11.70
C GLY A 53 -1.19 -6.76 12.13
N LEU A 54 -0.16 -6.27 11.49
CA LEU A 54 1.25 -6.56 11.80
C LEU A 54 1.71 -5.90 13.11
N ILE A 55 1.09 -4.79 13.49
CA ILE A 55 1.38 -4.08 14.75
C ILE A 55 0.06 -3.89 15.52
N VAL A 56 0.09 -4.13 16.81
CA VAL A 56 -1.05 -3.87 17.70
C VAL A 56 -1.10 -2.39 18.05
N LYS A 57 -2.27 -1.76 17.87
CA LYS A 57 -2.55 -0.41 18.35
C LYS A 57 -2.68 -0.37 19.88
N ASP A 58 -2.41 0.78 20.49
CA ASP A 58 -2.55 0.94 21.95
C ASP A 58 -3.99 1.27 22.33
N SER A 59 -4.72 2.02 21.49
CA SER A 59 -6.15 2.35 21.70
C SER A 59 -6.86 2.65 20.37
N GLY A 60 -8.18 2.86 20.42
CA GLY A 60 -9.03 3.13 19.27
C GLY A 60 -9.58 1.87 18.62
N GLN A 61 -10.28 2.04 17.51
CA GLN A 61 -10.93 0.93 16.75
C GLN A 61 -10.55 1.00 15.29
N ILE A 62 -10.51 -0.16 14.63
CA ILE A 62 -10.30 -0.29 13.18
C ILE A 62 -11.25 -1.36 12.67
N THR A 63 -11.95 -1.03 11.60
CA THR A 63 -12.77 -1.96 10.82
C THR A 63 -12.22 -1.99 9.40
N VAL A 64 -12.03 -3.17 8.83
CA VAL A 64 -11.60 -3.38 7.45
C VAL A 64 -12.62 -4.28 6.78
N ASN A 65 -13.08 -3.92 5.60
CA ASN A 65 -14.07 -4.67 4.83
C ASN A 65 -15.28 -5.08 5.69
N ARG A 66 -15.80 -4.15 6.51
CA ARG A 66 -16.89 -4.35 7.48
C ARG A 66 -16.61 -5.38 8.59
N LYS A 67 -15.39 -5.91 8.66
CA LYS A 67 -14.98 -6.86 9.71
C LYS A 67 -14.18 -6.14 10.79
N ASN A 68 -14.51 -6.40 12.04
CA ASN A 68 -13.68 -5.97 13.15
C ASN A 68 -12.36 -6.74 13.17
N LYS A 69 -11.29 -6.14 13.63
CA LYS A 69 -9.90 -6.64 13.62
C LYS A 69 -9.70 -8.07 14.20
N ASN A 70 -10.66 -8.59 14.93
CA ASN A 70 -10.59 -9.95 15.52
C ASN A 70 -11.02 -11.08 14.58
N GLN A 71 -11.42 -10.77 13.34
CA GLN A 71 -11.85 -11.74 12.34
C GLN A 71 -10.83 -11.74 11.20
N HIS A 72 -10.11 -12.81 11.00
CA HIS A 72 -9.20 -13.20 9.89
C HIS A 72 -8.89 -12.13 8.81
N LEU A 73 -8.39 -10.97 9.21
CA LEU A 73 -8.05 -9.84 8.31
C LEU A 73 -6.95 -10.18 7.31
N MET A 74 -6.12 -11.21 7.57
CA MET A 74 -5.04 -11.61 6.68
C MET A 74 -5.54 -12.10 5.31
N GLN A 75 -6.79 -12.53 5.21
CA GLN A 75 -7.39 -12.95 3.94
C GLN A 75 -7.88 -11.74 3.13
N ASP A 76 -8.31 -10.67 3.79
CA ASP A 76 -8.85 -9.48 3.14
C ASP A 76 -7.77 -8.47 2.72
N ILE A 77 -6.52 -8.62 3.21
CA ILE A 77 -5.44 -7.65 3.00
C ILE A 77 -4.22 -8.32 2.35
N ALA A 78 -3.76 -7.74 1.25
CA ALA A 78 -2.45 -8.02 0.67
C ALA A 78 -1.52 -6.84 1.01
N PHE A 79 -0.41 -7.11 1.72
CA PHE A 79 0.50 -6.07 2.20
C PHE A 79 1.90 -6.20 1.60
N LEU A 80 2.36 -5.13 0.95
CA LEU A 80 3.73 -4.99 0.45
C LEU A 80 4.49 -4.05 1.39
N PRO A 81 5.41 -4.57 2.23
CA PRO A 81 6.22 -3.73 3.11
C PRO A 81 7.36 -3.04 2.36
N GLU A 82 7.83 -1.90 2.87
CA GLU A 82 9.02 -1.20 2.38
C GLU A 82 10.25 -2.13 2.39
N ILE A 83 10.47 -2.83 3.51
CA ILE A 83 11.61 -3.73 3.68
C ILE A 83 11.55 -4.94 2.73
N ASN A 84 12.74 -5.45 2.35
CA ASN A 84 12.83 -6.71 1.63
C ASN A 84 12.63 -7.89 2.59
N HIS A 85 11.51 -8.59 2.44
CA HIS A 85 11.10 -9.75 3.24
C HIS A 85 11.22 -11.07 2.49
N LEU A 86 11.70 -11.04 1.23
CA LEU A 86 11.83 -12.25 0.40
C LEU A 86 12.99 -13.11 0.85
N TYR A 87 12.80 -14.42 0.82
CA TYR A 87 13.84 -15.39 1.16
C TYR A 87 14.90 -15.49 0.06
N LYS A 88 16.12 -14.95 0.33
CA LYS A 88 17.21 -14.85 -0.66
C LYS A 88 17.69 -16.20 -1.21
N TRP A 89 17.52 -17.27 -0.47
CA TRP A 89 17.90 -18.62 -0.86
C TRP A 89 16.94 -19.29 -1.86
N MET A 90 15.73 -18.76 -1.97
CA MET A 90 14.71 -19.27 -2.90
C MET A 90 14.92 -18.74 -4.33
N THR A 91 14.40 -19.51 -5.29
CA THR A 91 14.09 -19.03 -6.65
C THR A 91 12.74 -18.31 -6.66
N ILE A 92 12.44 -17.59 -7.75
CA ILE A 92 11.13 -16.97 -7.95
C ILE A 92 10.02 -18.04 -7.96
N SER A 93 10.27 -19.18 -8.62
CA SER A 93 9.31 -20.31 -8.65
C SER A 93 8.99 -20.84 -7.27
N GLU A 94 10.01 -21.04 -6.42
CA GLU A 94 9.83 -21.49 -5.03
C GLU A 94 9.07 -20.46 -4.19
N MET A 95 9.30 -19.17 -4.41
CA MET A 95 8.59 -18.10 -3.73
C MET A 95 7.10 -18.04 -4.13
N ILE A 96 6.78 -18.24 -5.41
CA ILE A 96 5.38 -18.33 -5.89
C ILE A 96 4.67 -19.50 -5.23
N ARG A 97 5.30 -20.69 -5.26
CA ARG A 97 4.73 -21.87 -4.61
C ARG A 97 4.53 -21.65 -3.10
N PHE A 98 5.47 -21.02 -2.43
CA PHE A 98 5.33 -20.67 -1.02
C PHE A 98 4.10 -19.77 -0.77
N HIS A 99 3.84 -18.78 -1.63
CA HIS A 99 2.66 -17.91 -1.50
C HIS A 99 1.36 -18.67 -1.80
N GLU A 100 1.35 -19.53 -2.80
CA GLU A 100 0.21 -20.40 -3.11
C GLU A 100 -0.17 -21.31 -1.93
N GLU A 101 0.82 -21.86 -1.22
CA GLU A 101 0.60 -22.70 -0.03
C GLU A 101 0.13 -21.87 1.19
N GLN A 102 0.46 -20.58 1.28
CA GLN A 102 0.11 -19.71 2.43
C GLN A 102 -1.21 -18.97 2.25
N TYR A 103 -1.59 -18.63 1.03
CA TYR A 103 -2.73 -17.76 0.74
C TYR A 103 -3.69 -18.46 -0.21
N SER A 104 -4.88 -18.82 0.28
CA SER A 104 -5.91 -19.50 -0.51
C SER A 104 -6.48 -18.65 -1.66
N ASP A 105 -6.26 -17.34 -1.61
CA ASP A 105 -6.68 -16.35 -2.62
C ASP A 105 -5.54 -15.97 -3.61
N PHE A 106 -4.40 -16.67 -3.56
CA PHE A 106 -3.28 -16.46 -4.47
C PHE A 106 -3.49 -17.22 -5.79
N SER A 107 -3.28 -16.54 -6.93
CA SER A 107 -3.32 -17.15 -8.26
C SER A 107 -1.92 -17.33 -8.85
N PRO A 108 -1.41 -18.56 -8.95
CA PRO A 108 -0.14 -18.84 -9.63
C PRO A 108 -0.15 -18.48 -11.13
N GLU A 109 -1.32 -18.57 -11.78
CA GLU A 109 -1.52 -18.21 -13.18
C GLU A 109 -1.29 -16.71 -13.36
N LYS A 110 -1.97 -15.89 -12.56
CA LYS A 110 -1.79 -14.43 -12.55
C LYS A 110 -0.35 -14.05 -12.22
N ALA A 111 0.29 -14.75 -11.27
CA ALA A 111 1.70 -14.52 -10.95
C ALA A 111 2.60 -14.75 -12.16
N LYS A 112 2.39 -15.80 -12.94
CA LYS A 112 3.18 -16.08 -14.17
C LYS A 112 2.97 -15.02 -15.24
N GLU A 113 1.74 -14.56 -15.47
CA GLU A 113 1.43 -13.47 -16.40
C GLU A 113 2.16 -12.19 -16.00
N LEU A 114 2.07 -11.79 -14.72
CA LEU A 114 2.74 -10.61 -14.21
C LEU A 114 4.28 -10.72 -14.24
N LEU A 115 4.86 -11.91 -13.99
CA LEU A 115 6.30 -12.13 -14.14
C LEU A 115 6.77 -11.88 -15.56
N ASN A 116 6.02 -12.37 -16.56
CA ASN A 116 6.34 -12.15 -17.97
C ASN A 116 6.30 -10.65 -18.32
N PHE A 117 5.25 -9.94 -17.90
CA PHE A 117 5.14 -8.50 -18.09
C PHE A 117 6.29 -7.74 -17.41
N MET A 118 6.67 -8.15 -16.20
CA MET A 118 7.74 -7.54 -15.41
C MET A 118 9.16 -7.99 -15.83
N ASN A 119 9.30 -8.84 -16.87
CA ASN A 119 10.58 -9.40 -17.33
C ASN A 119 11.35 -10.12 -16.19
N LEU A 120 10.67 -10.97 -15.44
CA LEU A 120 11.24 -11.83 -14.42
C LEU A 120 11.10 -13.30 -14.81
N LYS A 121 12.13 -14.11 -14.56
CA LYS A 121 12.15 -15.55 -14.91
C LYS A 121 12.03 -16.41 -13.66
N LEU A 122 11.27 -17.48 -13.74
CA LEU A 122 10.96 -18.41 -12.65
C LEU A 122 12.21 -19.05 -12.00
N ASP A 123 13.24 -19.32 -12.81
CA ASP A 123 14.49 -19.97 -12.39
C ASP A 123 15.50 -19.03 -11.69
N GLN A 124 15.26 -17.72 -11.71
CA GLN A 124 16.14 -16.75 -11.09
C GLN A 124 16.16 -16.91 -9.56
N LYS A 125 17.35 -16.95 -8.97
CA LYS A 125 17.52 -16.87 -7.50
C LYS A 125 17.27 -15.45 -7.03
N ILE A 126 16.50 -15.31 -5.95
CA ILE A 126 16.17 -14.00 -5.35
C ILE A 126 17.43 -13.26 -4.87
N SER A 127 18.47 -13.99 -4.43
CA SER A 127 19.78 -13.40 -4.09
C SER A 127 20.42 -12.62 -5.24
N ASN A 128 20.14 -12.98 -6.49
CA ASN A 128 20.77 -12.42 -7.67
C ASN A 128 19.94 -11.29 -8.32
N LEU A 129 18.79 -10.96 -7.75
CA LEU A 129 17.93 -9.91 -8.27
C LEU A 129 18.48 -8.52 -7.89
N SER A 130 18.41 -7.57 -8.82
CA SER A 130 18.63 -6.15 -8.53
C SER A 130 17.52 -5.61 -7.61
N LYS A 131 17.73 -4.44 -7.00
CA LYS A 131 16.70 -3.77 -6.17
C LYS A 131 15.38 -3.59 -6.93
N GLY A 132 15.43 -3.12 -8.18
CA GLY A 132 14.25 -2.96 -9.02
C GLY A 132 13.57 -4.29 -9.37
N MET A 133 14.33 -5.37 -9.59
CA MET A 133 13.75 -6.71 -9.79
C MET A 133 13.07 -7.25 -8.53
N VAL A 134 13.65 -7.02 -7.36
CA VAL A 134 13.05 -7.38 -6.07
C VAL A 134 11.72 -6.64 -5.87
N ALA A 135 11.68 -5.34 -6.15
CA ALA A 135 10.45 -4.56 -6.03
C ALA A 135 9.35 -5.07 -6.99
N ARG A 136 9.72 -5.35 -8.24
CA ARG A 136 8.77 -5.96 -9.21
C ARG A 136 8.27 -7.32 -8.75
N LEU A 137 9.14 -8.19 -8.21
CA LEU A 137 8.72 -9.48 -7.66
C LEU A 137 7.78 -9.31 -6.47
N LYS A 138 8.07 -8.39 -5.54
CA LYS A 138 7.18 -8.09 -4.41
C LYS A 138 5.80 -7.66 -4.90
N LEU A 139 5.73 -6.81 -5.95
CA LEU A 139 4.47 -6.38 -6.53
C LEU A 139 3.71 -7.55 -7.19
N VAL A 140 4.40 -8.39 -7.96
CA VAL A 140 3.80 -9.60 -8.54
C VAL A 140 3.13 -10.44 -7.46
N LEU A 141 3.82 -10.72 -6.35
CA LEU A 141 3.30 -11.56 -5.27
C LEU A 141 2.06 -10.95 -4.61
N VAL A 142 2.02 -9.64 -4.43
CA VAL A 142 0.88 -8.95 -3.82
C VAL A 142 -0.31 -8.86 -4.79
N LEU A 143 -0.09 -8.50 -6.07
CA LEU A 143 -1.14 -8.38 -7.08
C LEU A 143 -1.71 -9.73 -7.54
N SER A 144 -1.00 -10.83 -7.27
CA SER A 144 -1.51 -12.18 -7.54
C SER A 144 -2.49 -12.69 -6.49
N ARG A 145 -2.79 -11.88 -5.46
CA ARG A 145 -3.83 -12.15 -4.47
C ARG A 145 -5.14 -11.45 -4.84
N SER A 146 -6.27 -12.13 -4.55
CA SER A 146 -7.63 -11.57 -4.71
C SER A 146 -8.10 -10.88 -3.42
N ALA A 147 -7.21 -10.15 -2.75
CA ALA A 147 -7.52 -9.44 -1.52
C ALA A 147 -8.38 -8.18 -1.80
N ALA A 148 -9.34 -7.90 -0.91
CA ALA A 148 -10.18 -6.71 -1.01
C ALA A 148 -9.41 -5.38 -0.79
N VAL A 149 -8.30 -5.44 -0.04
CA VAL A 149 -7.44 -4.29 0.23
C VAL A 149 -5.99 -4.62 -0.10
N ILE A 150 -5.39 -3.85 -1.00
CA ILE A 150 -3.97 -3.93 -1.33
C ILE A 150 -3.28 -2.74 -0.68
N ILE A 151 -2.32 -3.00 0.20
CA ILE A 151 -1.55 -1.98 0.92
C ILE A 151 -0.10 -2.01 0.45
N LEU A 152 0.40 -0.87 -0.01
CA LEU A 152 1.74 -0.71 -0.54
C LEU A 152 2.50 0.36 0.27
N ASP A 153 3.51 -0.07 1.03
CA ASP A 153 4.37 0.79 1.85
C ASP A 153 5.65 1.09 1.09
N GLU A 154 5.79 2.31 0.56
CA GLU A 154 6.92 2.81 -0.24
C GLU A 154 7.32 1.87 -1.41
N PRO A 155 6.37 1.48 -2.30
CA PRO A 155 6.64 0.47 -3.35
C PRO A 155 7.63 0.94 -4.42
N LEU A 156 7.87 2.25 -4.54
CA LEU A 156 8.73 2.87 -5.55
C LEU A 156 10.11 3.30 -5.01
N ALA A 157 10.35 3.14 -3.69
CA ALA A 157 11.56 3.63 -3.04
C ALA A 157 12.83 2.96 -3.58
N GLY A 158 13.80 3.77 -3.99
CA GLY A 158 15.10 3.30 -4.47
C GLY A 158 15.07 2.56 -5.81
N ILE A 159 14.04 2.79 -6.62
CA ILE A 159 13.86 2.21 -7.96
C ILE A 159 14.16 3.28 -9.00
N ASP A 160 14.74 2.88 -10.12
CA ASP A 160 14.98 3.77 -11.26
C ASP A 160 13.66 4.22 -11.93
N PRO A 161 13.63 5.42 -12.56
CA PRO A 161 12.39 5.99 -13.12
C PRO A 161 11.66 5.07 -14.11
N ALA A 162 12.37 4.38 -15.00
CA ALA A 162 11.76 3.50 -16.00
C ALA A 162 11.08 2.28 -15.34
N SER A 163 11.67 1.74 -14.28
CA SER A 163 11.07 0.66 -13.49
C SER A 163 9.88 1.14 -12.65
N ARG A 164 9.89 2.39 -12.16
CA ARG A 164 8.76 2.99 -11.43
C ARG A 164 7.53 3.10 -12.31
N GLU A 165 7.68 3.64 -13.53
CA GLU A 165 6.56 3.77 -14.46
C GLU A 165 5.92 2.41 -14.75
N ARG A 166 6.73 1.38 -15.05
CA ARG A 166 6.23 0.03 -15.28
C ARG A 166 5.49 -0.56 -14.07
N ILE A 167 5.96 -0.28 -12.84
CA ILE A 167 5.29 -0.70 -11.60
C ILE A 167 3.92 -0.03 -11.49
N LEU A 168 3.83 1.27 -11.74
CA LEU A 168 2.56 2.01 -11.68
C LEU A 168 1.60 1.55 -12.78
N GLU A 169 2.06 1.38 -14.02
CA GLU A 169 1.24 0.84 -15.11
C GLU A 169 0.67 -0.54 -14.76
N THR A 170 1.49 -1.43 -14.19
CA THR A 170 1.01 -2.74 -13.75
C THR A 170 -0.03 -2.61 -12.65
N LEU A 171 0.24 -1.76 -11.65
CA LEU A 171 -0.67 -1.55 -10.52
C LEU A 171 -2.04 -1.08 -11.01
N ILE A 172 -2.06 -0.10 -11.91
CA ILE A 172 -3.30 0.46 -12.46
C ILE A 172 -4.00 -0.53 -13.40
N GLY A 173 -3.24 -1.22 -14.26
CA GLY A 173 -3.80 -2.19 -15.21
C GLY A 173 -4.43 -3.41 -14.53
N GLU A 174 -3.93 -3.78 -13.35
CA GLU A 174 -4.43 -4.91 -12.56
C GLU A 174 -5.50 -4.53 -11.52
N PHE A 175 -5.77 -3.24 -11.36
CA PHE A 175 -6.72 -2.74 -10.37
C PHE A 175 -8.17 -3.00 -10.77
N ASP A 176 -8.87 -3.77 -9.95
CA ASP A 176 -10.31 -4.01 -10.07
C ASP A 176 -11.09 -3.17 -9.04
N SER A 177 -11.52 -1.98 -9.45
CA SER A 177 -12.24 -1.03 -8.58
C SER A 177 -13.58 -1.56 -8.03
N GLN A 178 -14.13 -2.62 -8.61
CA GLN A 178 -15.38 -3.22 -8.11
C GLN A 178 -15.13 -4.12 -6.89
N ASN A 179 -13.97 -4.78 -6.84
CA ASN A 179 -13.66 -5.78 -5.82
C ASN A 179 -12.48 -5.40 -4.91
N GLN A 180 -11.68 -4.40 -5.29
CA GLN A 180 -10.44 -4.06 -4.60
C GLN A 180 -10.37 -2.58 -4.25
N SER A 181 -9.53 -2.26 -3.27
CA SER A 181 -9.09 -0.90 -2.94
C SER A 181 -7.58 -0.91 -2.75
N ILE A 182 -6.89 0.11 -3.25
CA ILE A 182 -5.44 0.24 -3.11
C ILE A 182 -5.11 1.37 -2.16
N ILE A 183 -4.21 1.13 -1.23
CA ILE A 183 -3.64 2.14 -0.34
C ILE A 183 -2.15 2.20 -0.58
N LEU A 184 -1.69 3.34 -1.05
CA LEU A 184 -0.30 3.61 -1.40
C LEU A 184 0.28 4.64 -0.44
N ALA A 185 1.23 4.26 0.42
CA ALA A 185 2.01 5.23 1.19
C ALA A 185 3.33 5.50 0.48
N THR A 186 3.59 6.78 0.22
CA THR A 186 4.85 7.21 -0.38
C THR A 186 5.17 8.65 0.00
N HIS A 187 6.45 8.96 0.05
CA HIS A 187 6.95 10.34 0.10
C HIS A 187 7.27 10.87 -1.32
N GLU A 188 7.34 9.98 -2.33
CA GLU A 188 7.56 10.28 -3.74
C GLU A 188 6.23 10.21 -4.52
N ILE A 189 5.27 11.09 -4.19
CA ILE A 189 3.92 11.01 -4.76
C ILE A 189 3.84 11.47 -6.23
N ILE A 190 4.87 12.16 -6.72
CA ILE A 190 4.85 12.87 -8.01
C ILE A 190 4.42 11.94 -9.16
N GLU A 191 4.96 10.72 -9.20
CA GLU A 191 4.66 9.80 -10.28
C GLU A 191 3.29 9.12 -10.11
N ALA A 192 2.84 8.93 -8.86
CA ALA A 192 1.57 8.28 -8.55
C ALA A 192 0.38 9.26 -8.52
N GLU A 193 0.61 10.57 -8.43
CA GLU A 193 -0.41 11.61 -8.23
C GLU A 193 -1.59 11.51 -9.20
N ARG A 194 -1.30 11.27 -10.48
CA ARG A 194 -2.32 11.20 -11.56
C ARG A 194 -3.29 10.03 -11.42
N TYR A 195 -2.93 9.04 -10.61
CA TYR A 195 -3.72 7.82 -10.41
C TYR A 195 -4.50 7.81 -9.09
N LEU A 196 -4.33 8.84 -8.26
CA LEU A 196 -5.00 8.88 -6.96
C LEU A 196 -6.41 9.42 -7.08
N ASP A 197 -7.37 8.65 -6.56
CA ASP A 197 -8.77 9.04 -6.39
C ASP A 197 -9.00 9.74 -5.05
N HIS A 198 -8.24 9.35 -4.01
CA HIS A 198 -8.34 9.88 -2.65
C HIS A 198 -6.96 10.14 -2.06
N VAL A 199 -6.82 11.19 -1.26
CA VAL A 199 -5.56 11.56 -0.63
C VAL A 199 -5.73 11.79 0.87
N ILE A 200 -4.72 11.35 1.62
CA ILE A 200 -4.65 11.46 3.07
C ILE A 200 -3.29 12.06 3.43
N PHE A 201 -3.29 13.19 4.15
CA PHE A 201 -2.08 13.85 4.62
C PHE A 201 -1.88 13.58 6.10
N ILE A 202 -0.71 13.01 6.45
CA ILE A 202 -0.33 12.66 7.82
C ILE A 202 0.98 13.35 8.18
N GLU A 203 0.98 14.03 9.31
CA GLU A 203 2.17 14.64 9.87
C GLU A 203 2.24 14.45 11.38
N ASN A 204 3.45 14.12 11.88
CA ASN A 204 3.72 13.97 13.31
C ASN A 204 2.69 13.12 14.07
N GLY A 205 2.16 12.07 13.40
CA GLY A 205 1.17 11.15 13.96
C GLY A 205 -0.26 11.68 14.01
N ASN A 206 -0.54 12.81 13.34
CA ASN A 206 -1.88 13.39 13.21
C ASN A 206 -2.35 13.31 11.76
N LEU A 207 -3.67 13.16 11.57
CA LEU A 207 -4.33 13.39 10.29
C LEU A 207 -4.47 14.89 10.07
N LEU A 208 -3.97 15.40 8.96
CA LEU A 208 -4.12 16.80 8.55
C LEU A 208 -5.30 16.98 7.59
N LEU A 209 -5.40 16.09 6.59
CA LEU A 209 -6.40 16.17 5.53
C LEU A 209 -6.75 14.75 5.06
N SER A 210 -8.01 14.57 4.68
CA SER A 210 -8.50 13.40 3.95
C SER A 210 -9.59 13.89 2.97
N ALA A 211 -9.35 13.75 1.66
CA ALA A 211 -10.23 14.30 0.64
C ALA A 211 -10.18 13.49 -0.67
N ASN A 212 -11.23 13.59 -1.48
CA ASN A 212 -11.19 13.15 -2.88
C ASN A 212 -10.15 14.00 -3.63
N ALA A 213 -9.35 13.37 -4.47
CA ALA A 213 -8.22 14.04 -5.13
C ALA A 213 -8.69 15.04 -6.18
N ASP A 214 -9.76 14.73 -6.94
CA ASP A 214 -10.29 15.63 -7.97
C ASP A 214 -11.00 16.83 -7.35
N ASP A 215 -11.79 16.61 -6.30
CA ASP A 215 -12.43 17.70 -5.55
C ASP A 215 -11.39 18.67 -4.98
N LEU A 216 -10.29 18.13 -4.44
CA LEU A 216 -9.21 18.92 -3.88
C LEU A 216 -8.46 19.73 -4.96
N ARG A 217 -8.20 19.12 -6.13
CA ARG A 217 -7.61 19.80 -7.28
C ARG A 217 -8.52 20.93 -7.79
N ALA A 218 -9.81 20.67 -7.89
CA ALA A 218 -10.80 21.66 -8.36
C ALA A 218 -10.96 22.82 -7.37
N GLU A 219 -11.05 22.53 -6.06
CA GLU A 219 -11.22 23.57 -5.03
C GLU A 219 -9.98 24.48 -4.90
N LYS A 220 -8.79 23.89 -4.93
CA LYS A 220 -7.53 24.63 -4.72
C LYS A 220 -6.92 25.19 -5.99
N GLY A 221 -7.30 24.70 -7.18
CA GLY A 221 -6.69 25.04 -8.46
C GLY A 221 -5.21 24.63 -8.56
N LYS A 222 -4.81 23.59 -7.80
CA LYS A 222 -3.43 23.14 -7.64
C LYS A 222 -3.33 21.63 -7.76
N SER A 223 -2.16 21.13 -8.17
CA SER A 223 -1.82 19.72 -8.11
C SER A 223 -1.68 19.24 -6.65
N ILE A 224 -1.82 17.94 -6.41
CA ILE A 224 -1.56 17.37 -5.08
C ILE A 224 -0.12 17.62 -4.64
N ARG A 225 0.83 17.64 -5.58
CA ARG A 225 2.23 17.98 -5.33
C ARG A 225 2.40 19.38 -4.76
N GLU A 226 1.75 20.39 -5.37
CA GLU A 226 1.82 21.79 -4.89
C GLU A 226 1.20 21.91 -3.51
N LEU A 227 0.10 21.21 -3.27
CA LEU A 227 -0.55 21.18 -1.95
C LEU A 227 0.32 20.52 -0.87
N ILE A 228 1.11 19.50 -1.22
CA ILE A 228 2.08 18.89 -0.31
C ILE A 228 3.10 19.92 0.17
N GLY A 229 3.66 20.75 -0.76
CA GLY A 229 4.57 21.82 -0.39
C GLY A 229 3.95 22.81 0.60
N GLU A 230 2.70 23.19 0.40
CA GLU A 230 2.00 24.14 1.29
C GLU A 230 1.60 23.57 2.65
N VAL A 231 1.31 22.27 2.70
CA VAL A 231 0.83 21.62 3.95
C VAL A 231 1.99 21.21 4.85
N PHE A 232 3.15 20.88 4.29
CA PHE A 232 4.30 20.37 5.04
C PHE A 232 5.49 21.36 5.13
N GLU A 233 5.37 22.59 4.59
CA GLU A 233 6.26 23.73 4.86
C GLU A 233 5.82 24.48 6.13
#